data_ed6089dfd1b4c413f002762cd64803e2
#
_entry.id   ed6089dfd1b4c413f002762cd64803e2
#
_cell.length_a   1.000
_cell.length_b   1.000
_cell.length_c   1.000
_cell.angle_alpha   90.00
_cell.angle_beta   90.00
_cell.angle_gamma   90.00
#
_symmetry.space_group_name_H-M   'P 1'
#
loop_
_entity.id
_entity.type
_entity.pdbx_description
1 polymer ?
#
loop_
_entity_poly.entity_id
_entity_poly.type
_entity_poly.pdbx_seq_one_letter_code
_entity_poly.pdbx_strand_id
1 'polypeptide(L)'
;MPKFVKKPVEVEAVQFKGSTSDMVDIQRWINTGIYTESEIKSRDIRSFELATLHGLQTVNAGDWVVKANQDDFYPVAASVFELNFREIPDSWLERAELEQAELQIKTDALNKTLNVTHKPEYISDQQWVLMSRQKFHQNQYNNILKERIQIEKSI
;
A
#
# COMPACT_ATOMS: atom_id res chain seq x y z
N MET A 1 21.68 3.30 -17.38
CA MET A 1 21.02 4.09 -16.32
C MET A 1 20.74 3.18 -15.15
N PRO A 2 21.09 3.53 -13.91
CA PRO A 2 20.74 2.75 -12.74
C PRO A 2 19.21 2.73 -12.54
N LYS A 3 18.68 1.62 -12.03
CA LYS A 3 17.25 1.47 -11.68
C LYS A 3 17.11 1.71 -10.18
N PHE A 4 16.03 2.40 -9.80
CA PHE A 4 15.70 2.67 -8.40
C PHE A 4 14.34 2.05 -8.07
N VAL A 5 14.15 1.67 -6.82
CA VAL A 5 12.88 1.25 -6.25
C VAL A 5 12.51 2.21 -5.11
N LYS A 6 11.24 2.62 -5.04
CA LYS A 6 10.75 3.43 -3.93
C LYS A 6 10.80 2.60 -2.65
N LYS A 7 11.40 3.13 -1.58
CA LYS A 7 11.36 2.49 -0.26
C LYS A 7 9.92 2.49 0.26
N PRO A 8 9.44 1.41 0.83
CA PRO A 8 8.14 1.40 1.50
C PRO A 8 8.21 2.34 2.71
N VAL A 9 7.33 3.32 2.75
CA VAL A 9 7.15 4.26 3.87
C VAL A 9 5.66 4.28 4.19
N GLU A 10 5.33 4.14 5.47
CA GLU A 10 3.96 4.32 5.94
C GLU A 10 3.57 5.80 5.80
N VAL A 11 2.38 6.03 5.30
CA VAL A 11 1.82 7.37 5.11
C VAL A 11 0.38 7.40 5.59
N GLU A 12 -0.07 8.53 6.05
CA GLU A 12 -1.49 8.79 6.27
C GLU A 12 -2.09 9.38 5.00
N ALA A 13 -3.33 9.02 4.68
CA ALA A 13 -4.01 9.55 3.51
C ALA A 13 -5.51 9.69 3.76
N VAL A 14 -6.12 10.74 3.18
CA VAL A 14 -7.56 10.99 3.23
C VAL A 14 -8.08 11.26 1.83
N GLN A 15 -9.18 10.62 1.45
CA GLN A 15 -9.80 10.83 0.15
C GLN A 15 -10.74 12.04 0.18
N PHE A 16 -10.60 12.92 -0.80
CA PHE A 16 -11.55 14.00 -1.05
C PHE A 16 -12.74 13.47 -1.84
N LYS A 17 -13.89 13.36 -1.21
CA LYS A 17 -15.12 12.79 -1.82
C LYS A 17 -15.95 13.81 -2.61
N GLY A 18 -15.52 15.08 -2.63
CA GLY A 18 -16.15 16.11 -3.45
C GLY A 18 -17.15 17.01 -2.73
N SER A 19 -17.04 17.14 -1.41
CA SER A 19 -17.88 18.08 -0.65
C SER A 19 -17.07 19.14 0.07
N THR A 20 -17.70 20.27 0.39
CA THR A 20 -17.07 21.32 1.23
C THR A 20 -16.78 20.82 2.63
N SER A 21 -17.56 19.87 3.14
CA SER A 21 -17.31 19.23 4.43
C SER A 21 -16.00 18.43 4.40
N ASP A 22 -15.82 17.58 3.39
CA ASP A 22 -14.58 16.81 3.22
C ASP A 22 -13.36 17.72 3.08
N MET A 23 -13.49 18.81 2.31
CA MET A 23 -12.42 19.80 2.15
C MET A 23 -12.01 20.39 3.51
N VAL A 24 -12.98 20.78 4.34
CA VAL A 24 -12.71 21.34 5.67
C VAL A 24 -12.05 20.32 6.59
N ASP A 25 -12.53 19.08 6.57
CA ASP A 25 -11.97 18.01 7.39
C ASP A 25 -10.52 17.69 6.99
N ILE A 26 -10.23 17.67 5.68
CA ILE A 26 -8.86 17.54 5.17
C ILE A 26 -8.00 18.74 5.62
N GLN A 27 -8.49 19.95 5.49
CA GLN A 27 -7.73 21.14 5.88
C GLN A 27 -7.50 21.23 7.41
N ARG A 28 -8.42 20.74 8.23
CA ARG A 28 -8.20 20.56 9.67
C ARG A 28 -7.14 19.53 9.97
N TRP A 29 -7.20 18.38 9.29
CA TRP A 29 -6.22 17.31 9.46
C TRP A 29 -4.80 17.73 9.12
N ILE A 30 -4.61 18.54 8.07
CA ILE A 30 -3.31 19.08 7.69
C ILE A 30 -2.94 20.40 8.43
N ASN A 31 -3.83 20.86 9.31
CA ASN A 31 -3.63 22.06 10.13
C ASN A 31 -3.35 23.37 9.33
N THR A 32 -3.86 23.46 8.09
CA THR A 32 -3.63 24.62 7.21
C THR A 32 -4.78 25.61 7.16
N GLY A 33 -5.89 25.35 7.85
CA GLY A 33 -7.09 26.16 7.76
C GLY A 33 -7.60 26.69 9.10
N ILE A 34 -7.83 28.00 9.20
CA ILE A 34 -8.61 28.63 10.26
C ILE A 34 -10.07 28.57 9.79
N TYR A 35 -10.73 27.44 9.97
CA TYR A 35 -12.17 27.36 9.74
C TYR A 35 -12.89 27.29 11.08
N THR A 36 -13.72 28.31 11.35
CA THR A 36 -14.68 28.28 12.45
C THR A 36 -15.84 27.37 12.10
N GLU A 37 -16.28 26.55 13.04
CA GLU A 37 -17.33 25.53 12.85
C GLU A 37 -18.70 26.07 12.40
N SER A 38 -18.90 27.36 12.46
CA SER A 38 -20.19 27.98 12.43
C SER A 38 -20.73 28.26 11.05
N GLU A 39 -20.86 27.55 10.10
CA GLU A 39 -21.72 27.87 8.91
C GLU A 39 -21.29 27.30 7.55
N ILE A 40 -20.44 26.29 7.48
CA ILE A 40 -20.18 25.67 6.19
C ILE A 40 -21.29 24.64 5.91
N LYS A 41 -22.33 25.08 5.19
CA LYS A 41 -23.30 24.15 4.63
C LYS A 41 -22.57 23.25 3.64
N SER A 42 -22.65 21.93 3.88
CA SER A 42 -22.10 20.97 2.95
C SER A 42 -22.74 21.14 1.56
N ARG A 43 -21.91 21.29 0.55
CA ARG A 43 -22.29 21.37 -0.85
C ARG A 43 -21.28 20.61 -1.69
N ASP A 44 -21.71 20.12 -2.81
CA ASP A 44 -20.80 19.44 -3.77
C ASP A 44 -19.85 20.45 -4.40
N ILE A 45 -18.59 20.11 -4.41
CA ILE A 45 -17.52 20.84 -5.11
C ILE A 45 -16.66 19.86 -5.90
N ARG A 46 -16.14 20.30 -7.04
CA ARG A 46 -15.35 19.41 -7.92
C ARG A 46 -13.89 19.33 -7.51
N SER A 47 -13.39 20.39 -6.90
CA SER A 47 -11.98 20.50 -6.53
C SER A 47 -11.77 21.61 -5.50
N PHE A 48 -10.60 21.58 -4.86
CA PHE A 48 -10.09 22.67 -4.04
C PHE A 48 -8.57 22.80 -4.20
N GLU A 49 -8.01 23.93 -3.79
CA GLU A 49 -6.58 24.17 -3.81
C GLU A 49 -5.95 23.79 -2.47
N LEU A 50 -4.90 22.97 -2.54
CA LEU A 50 -4.09 22.53 -1.41
C LEU A 50 -2.75 23.28 -1.43
N ALA A 51 -2.40 23.94 -0.34
CA ALA A 51 -1.07 24.49 -0.15
C ALA A 51 -0.09 23.37 0.21
N THR A 52 0.93 23.17 -0.62
CA THR A 52 1.98 22.16 -0.45
C THR A 52 3.34 22.80 -0.38
N LEU A 53 4.38 22.05 -0.03
CA LEU A 53 5.77 22.52 -0.09
C LEU A 53 6.21 22.96 -1.50
N HIS A 54 5.50 22.49 -2.53
CA HIS A 54 5.76 22.78 -3.94
C HIS A 54 4.81 23.85 -4.53
N GLY A 55 4.06 24.56 -3.68
CA GLY A 55 3.07 25.55 -4.08
C GLY A 55 1.64 25.03 -4.00
N LEU A 56 0.71 25.80 -4.58
CA LEU A 56 -0.70 25.40 -4.65
C LEU A 56 -0.89 24.28 -5.65
N GLN A 57 -1.57 23.22 -5.23
CA GLN A 57 -1.92 22.08 -6.07
C GLN A 57 -3.43 21.81 -5.97
N THR A 58 -4.04 21.50 -7.10
CA THR A 58 -5.47 21.19 -7.18
C THR A 58 -5.73 19.76 -6.72
N VAL A 59 -6.68 19.58 -5.82
CA VAL A 59 -7.24 18.28 -5.41
C VAL A 59 -8.61 18.15 -6.05
N ASN A 60 -8.80 17.17 -6.91
CA ASN A 60 -10.10 16.90 -7.54
C ASN A 60 -10.92 15.91 -6.71
N ALA A 61 -12.24 15.92 -6.90
CA ALA A 61 -13.11 14.92 -6.30
C ALA A 61 -12.67 13.50 -6.70
N GLY A 62 -12.46 12.64 -5.72
CA GLY A 62 -11.90 11.30 -5.86
C GLY A 62 -10.41 11.19 -5.58
N ASP A 63 -9.66 12.29 -5.63
CA ASP A 63 -8.22 12.27 -5.33
C ASP A 63 -7.96 12.07 -3.83
N TRP A 64 -6.77 11.61 -3.51
CA TRP A 64 -6.28 11.44 -2.15
C TRP A 64 -5.31 12.55 -1.78
N VAL A 65 -5.38 13.02 -0.56
CA VAL A 65 -4.33 13.86 0.05
C VAL A 65 -3.48 12.96 0.92
N VAL A 66 -2.20 12.86 0.59
CA VAL A 66 -1.21 12.01 1.28
C VAL A 66 -0.32 12.88 2.13
N LYS A 67 -0.13 12.47 3.38
CA LYS A 67 0.83 13.06 4.34
C LYS A 67 2.07 12.20 4.40
N ALA A 68 3.15 12.66 3.80
CA ALA A 68 4.43 11.94 3.81
C ALA A 68 5.21 12.14 5.11
N ASN A 69 5.09 13.33 5.72
CA ASN A 69 5.64 13.69 7.03
C ASN A 69 4.88 14.90 7.60
N GLN A 70 5.34 15.47 8.72
CA GLN A 70 4.60 16.50 9.47
C GLN A 70 4.15 17.70 8.64
N ASP A 71 4.92 18.10 7.64
CA ASP A 71 4.67 19.32 6.85
C ASP A 71 4.59 19.06 5.34
N ASP A 72 4.67 17.80 4.92
CA ASP A 72 4.66 17.43 3.50
C ASP A 72 3.37 16.72 3.12
N PHE A 73 2.48 17.46 2.51
CA PHE A 73 1.20 17.00 1.99
C PHE A 73 1.18 17.18 0.48
N TYR A 74 0.61 16.21 -0.23
CA TYR A 74 0.45 16.31 -1.68
C TYR A 74 -0.76 15.53 -2.18
N PRO A 75 -1.42 15.99 -3.25
CA PRO A 75 -2.51 15.25 -3.86
C PRO A 75 -2.00 14.11 -4.71
N VAL A 76 -2.76 13.02 -4.72
CA VAL A 76 -2.53 11.83 -5.54
C VAL A 76 -3.84 11.45 -6.22
N ALA A 77 -3.84 11.36 -7.55
CA ALA A 77 -5.01 10.93 -8.30
C ALA A 77 -5.46 9.52 -7.86
N ALA A 78 -6.78 9.28 -7.79
CA ALA A 78 -7.35 8.02 -7.29
C ALA A 78 -6.71 6.78 -7.93
N SER A 79 -6.59 6.75 -9.27
CA SER A 79 -5.98 5.63 -9.99
C SER A 79 -4.51 5.38 -9.67
N VAL A 80 -3.77 6.45 -9.37
CA VAL A 80 -2.35 6.37 -8.97
C VAL A 80 -2.23 5.92 -7.52
N PHE A 81 -3.15 6.36 -6.66
CA PHE A 81 -3.20 5.93 -5.27
C PHE A 81 -3.48 4.43 -5.16
N GLU A 82 -4.52 3.94 -5.79
CA GLU A 82 -4.88 2.51 -5.82
C GLU A 82 -3.75 1.61 -6.35
N LEU A 83 -2.96 2.11 -7.31
CA LEU A 83 -1.84 1.36 -7.88
C LEU A 83 -0.63 1.27 -6.93
N ASN A 84 -0.38 2.32 -6.13
CA ASN A 84 0.87 2.48 -5.39
C ASN A 84 0.74 2.34 -3.88
N PHE A 85 -0.47 2.44 -3.34
CA PHE A 85 -0.75 2.39 -1.92
C PHE A 85 -1.75 1.28 -1.62
N ARG A 86 -1.64 0.72 -0.45
CA ARG A 86 -2.61 -0.21 0.13
C ARG A 86 -2.80 0.13 1.59
N GLU A 87 -3.97 -0.11 2.11
CA GLU A 87 -4.25 0.02 3.53
C GLU A 87 -3.40 -0.96 4.35
N ILE A 88 -2.87 -0.49 5.47
CA ILE A 88 -2.17 -1.34 6.42
C ILE A 88 -3.23 -2.07 7.24
N PRO A 89 -3.25 -3.40 7.25
CA PRO A 89 -4.24 -4.14 7.99
C PRO A 89 -4.17 -3.87 9.50
N ASP A 90 -5.30 -3.57 10.13
CA ASP A 90 -5.39 -3.24 11.55
C ASP A 90 -5.19 -4.48 12.43
N SER A 91 -5.72 -5.62 12.01
CA SER A 91 -5.65 -6.86 12.77
C SER A 91 -4.40 -7.69 12.43
N TRP A 92 -3.94 -8.50 13.39
CA TRP A 92 -2.86 -9.46 13.13
C TRP A 92 -3.31 -10.53 12.11
N LEU A 93 -4.59 -10.88 12.09
CA LEU A 93 -5.15 -11.85 11.16
C LEU A 93 -5.01 -11.35 9.72
N GLU A 94 -5.45 -10.13 9.43
CA GLU A 94 -5.33 -9.52 8.09
C GLU A 94 -3.86 -9.40 7.67
N ARG A 95 -2.96 -9.04 8.60
CA ARG A 95 -1.51 -9.01 8.32
C ARG A 95 -0.98 -10.39 7.98
N ALA A 96 -1.41 -11.43 8.71
CA ALA A 96 -1.00 -12.81 8.42
C ALA A 96 -1.55 -13.32 7.09
N GLU A 97 -2.79 -12.97 6.73
CA GLU A 97 -3.39 -13.29 5.43
C GLU A 97 -2.63 -12.64 4.27
N LEU A 98 -2.27 -11.37 4.44
CA LEU A 98 -1.48 -10.63 3.46
C LEU A 98 -0.09 -11.23 3.28
N GLU A 99 0.60 -11.53 4.38
CA GLU A 99 1.92 -12.19 4.37
C GLU A 99 1.85 -13.57 3.68
N GLN A 100 0.81 -14.34 3.98
CA GLN A 100 0.57 -15.65 3.37
C GLN A 100 0.36 -15.53 1.85
N ALA A 101 -0.44 -14.56 1.41
CA ALA A 101 -0.68 -14.30 -0.01
C ALA A 101 0.61 -13.90 -0.75
N GLU A 102 1.40 -12.99 -0.19
CA GLU A 102 2.69 -12.58 -0.76
C GLU A 102 3.71 -13.71 -0.81
N LEU A 103 3.78 -14.53 0.25
CA LEU A 103 4.65 -15.70 0.31
C LEU A 103 4.24 -16.74 -0.73
N GLN A 104 2.92 -16.95 -0.93
CA GLN A 104 2.41 -17.86 -1.95
C GLN A 104 2.87 -17.44 -3.35
N ILE A 105 2.72 -16.15 -3.70
CA ILE A 105 3.17 -15.61 -5.00
C ILE A 105 4.67 -15.87 -5.22
N LYS A 106 5.51 -15.59 -4.21
CA LYS A 106 6.97 -15.81 -4.26
C LYS A 106 7.31 -17.29 -4.41
N THR A 107 6.59 -18.14 -3.70
CA THR A 107 6.77 -19.60 -3.73
C THR A 107 6.35 -20.17 -5.09
N ASP A 108 5.27 -19.69 -5.68
CA ASP A 108 4.80 -20.11 -7.00
C ASP A 108 5.78 -19.68 -8.10
N ALA A 109 6.33 -18.46 -8.02
CA ALA A 109 7.36 -18.02 -8.94
C ALA A 109 8.62 -18.89 -8.86
N LEU A 110 9.07 -19.24 -7.64
CA LEU A 110 10.20 -20.14 -7.42
C LEU A 110 9.91 -21.55 -7.90
N ASN A 111 8.69 -22.07 -7.66
CA ASN A 111 8.22 -23.35 -8.17
C ASN A 111 8.28 -23.39 -9.70
N LYS A 112 7.79 -22.34 -10.37
CA LYS A 112 7.82 -22.22 -11.82
C LYS A 112 9.26 -22.29 -12.36
N THR A 113 10.20 -21.64 -11.69
CA THR A 113 11.62 -21.64 -12.06
C THR A 113 12.25 -23.04 -11.86
N LEU A 114 11.90 -23.76 -10.79
CA LEU A 114 12.48 -25.05 -10.45
C LEU A 114 11.81 -26.25 -11.16
N ASN A 115 10.62 -26.07 -11.75
CA ASN A 115 9.88 -27.13 -12.44
C ASN A 115 10.21 -27.24 -13.94
N VAL A 116 11.39 -26.75 -14.35
CA VAL A 116 11.88 -26.90 -15.72
C VAL A 116 12.60 -28.25 -15.91
N THR A 117 12.56 -28.79 -17.11
CA THR A 117 13.18 -30.09 -17.43
C THR A 117 14.70 -30.08 -17.23
N HIS A 118 15.33 -28.95 -17.47
CA HIS A 118 16.78 -28.75 -17.30
C HIS A 118 17.04 -27.44 -16.57
N LYS A 119 18.02 -27.49 -15.66
CA LYS A 119 18.50 -26.28 -14.97
C LYS A 119 19.00 -25.26 -16.01
N PRO A 120 18.59 -23.98 -15.95
CA PRO A 120 19.14 -22.94 -16.83
C PRO A 120 20.66 -22.79 -16.66
N GLU A 121 21.40 -22.65 -17.75
CA GLU A 121 22.86 -22.56 -17.74
C GLU A 121 23.41 -21.36 -16.94
N TYR A 122 22.65 -20.27 -16.89
CA TYR A 122 23.01 -19.06 -16.13
C TYR A 122 22.86 -19.21 -14.60
N ILE A 123 22.30 -20.34 -14.11
CA ILE A 123 22.17 -20.64 -12.68
C ILE A 123 23.23 -21.68 -12.32
N SER A 124 24.10 -21.37 -11.36
CA SER A 124 25.11 -22.35 -10.87
C SER A 124 24.42 -23.51 -10.13
N ASP A 125 25.09 -24.67 -10.04
CA ASP A 125 24.59 -25.83 -9.31
C ASP A 125 24.36 -25.51 -7.83
N GLN A 126 25.26 -24.75 -7.24
CA GLN A 126 25.13 -24.31 -5.86
C GLN A 126 23.89 -23.44 -5.64
N GLN A 127 23.63 -22.49 -6.54
CA GLN A 127 22.42 -21.67 -6.48
C GLN A 127 21.16 -22.52 -6.67
N TRP A 128 21.17 -23.48 -7.58
CA TRP A 128 20.05 -24.39 -7.81
C TRP A 128 19.67 -25.19 -6.57
N VAL A 129 20.67 -25.72 -5.87
CA VAL A 129 20.46 -26.43 -4.59
C VAL A 129 19.88 -25.49 -3.54
N LEU A 130 20.40 -24.26 -3.42
CA LEU A 130 19.89 -23.27 -2.47
C LEU A 130 18.46 -22.85 -2.77
N MET A 131 18.11 -22.65 -4.04
CA MET A 131 16.75 -22.35 -4.47
C MET A 131 15.77 -23.49 -4.12
N SER A 132 16.19 -24.74 -4.27
CA SER A 132 15.39 -25.92 -3.89
C SER A 132 15.16 -25.96 -2.37
N ARG A 133 16.17 -25.66 -1.57
CA ARG A 133 16.05 -25.53 -0.11
C ARG A 133 15.15 -24.36 0.30
N GLN A 134 15.30 -23.21 -0.37
CA GLN A 134 14.45 -22.05 -0.18
C GLN A 134 12.97 -22.40 -0.43
N LYS A 135 12.65 -23.07 -1.54
CA LYS A 135 11.32 -23.56 -1.85
C LYS A 135 10.75 -24.43 -0.71
N PHE A 136 11.53 -25.36 -0.21
CA PHE A 136 11.12 -26.23 0.89
C PHE A 136 10.73 -25.42 2.13
N HIS A 137 11.59 -24.49 2.57
CA HIS A 137 11.32 -23.67 3.75
C HIS A 137 10.17 -22.68 3.56
N GLN A 138 10.00 -22.12 2.37
CA GLN A 138 8.87 -21.26 2.04
C GLN A 138 7.54 -22.03 2.11
N ASN A 139 7.50 -23.26 1.60
CA ASN A 139 6.32 -24.12 1.71
C ASN A 139 5.98 -24.45 3.17
N GLN A 140 6.97 -24.78 4.00
CA GLN A 140 6.76 -25.04 5.43
C GLN A 140 6.19 -23.80 6.13
N TYR A 141 6.78 -22.64 5.90
CA TYR A 141 6.31 -21.41 6.50
C TYR A 141 4.88 -21.05 6.03
N ASN A 142 4.61 -21.21 4.75
CA ASN A 142 3.28 -20.98 4.18
C ASN A 142 2.19 -21.88 4.81
N ASN A 143 2.52 -23.14 5.07
CA ASN A 143 1.59 -24.07 5.75
C ASN A 143 1.32 -23.62 7.19
N ILE A 144 2.35 -23.21 7.93
CA ILE A 144 2.19 -22.68 9.31
C ILE A 144 1.30 -21.43 9.32
N LEU A 145 1.49 -20.51 8.38
CA LEU A 145 0.63 -19.32 8.27
C LEU A 145 -0.83 -19.72 7.99
N LYS A 146 -1.07 -20.66 7.08
CA LYS A 146 -2.42 -21.17 6.79
C LYS A 146 -3.08 -21.79 8.02
N GLU A 147 -2.35 -22.62 8.78
CA GLU A 147 -2.86 -23.22 10.00
C GLU A 147 -3.21 -22.14 11.06
N ARG A 148 -2.34 -21.17 11.28
CA ARG A 148 -2.59 -20.04 12.21
C ARG A 148 -3.83 -19.25 11.83
N ILE A 149 -3.98 -18.91 10.54
CA ILE A 149 -5.15 -18.20 10.00
C ILE A 149 -6.42 -19.03 10.20
N GLN A 150 -6.35 -20.33 9.91
CA GLN A 150 -7.49 -21.26 10.07
C GLN A 150 -7.96 -21.35 11.54
N ILE A 151 -7.04 -21.46 12.47
CA ILE A 151 -7.35 -21.53 13.91
C ILE A 151 -8.10 -20.26 14.34
N GLU A 152 -7.60 -19.09 13.96
CA GLU A 152 -8.23 -17.81 14.34
C GLU A 152 -9.63 -17.64 13.75
N LYS A 153 -9.82 -18.06 12.51
CA LYS A 153 -11.15 -18.01 11.84
C LYS A 153 -12.17 -18.98 12.41
N SER A 154 -11.74 -19.94 13.21
CA SER A 154 -12.61 -20.96 13.82
C SER A 154 -13.07 -20.60 15.23
N ILE A 155 -12.56 -19.53 15.83
CA ILE A 155 -12.95 -18.98 17.13
C ILE A 155 -14.10 -18.01 16.98
#